data_69822271731832fe4230314f82ab12e7
#
_entry.id   69822271731832fe4230314f82ab12e7
#
_cell.length_a   1.000
_cell.length_b   1.000
_cell.length_c   1.000
_cell.angle_alpha   90.00
_cell.angle_beta   90.00
_cell.angle_gamma   90.00
#
_symmetry.space_group_name_H-M   'P 1'
#
loop_
_entity.id
_entity.type
_entity.pdbx_description
1 polymer ?
#
loop_
_entity_poly.entity_id
_entity_poly.type
_entity_poly.pdbx_seq_one_letter_code
_entity_poly.pdbx_strand_id
1 'polypeptide(L)'
;TIMHLLTHQGGFPNVDGYHDVPIEAYRDHKILPDVVCDFSLQWAPGSRVEYHHNAAHWTLVVVVEAIMGKDFRQVMRELIFEPLGLENELLMGVPDELADTVASMLMPGPDGTLVKHEDDNPDRRRAGVPAGGCFGSARAMVTFYQALLNGGAIGGRRILGPKMIEFALRDRTGGRVVQPMGKPRAFGIGPFTHGDSYPGVGFGPSASPETFGHTGGNSSACWGDPNTGVSFAYTTNTRIDSPWDRRRNELLGGIVQSAII
;
A
#
# COMPACT_ATOMS: atom_id res chain seq x y z
N THR A 1 -6.02 13.25 14.12
CA THR A 1 -6.90 12.06 14.26
C THR A 1 -6.40 10.92 13.38
N ILE A 2 -6.78 9.67 13.70
CA ILE A 2 -6.47 8.50 12.88
C ILE A 2 -7.00 8.68 11.44
N MET A 3 -8.17 9.29 11.27
CA MET A 3 -8.70 9.60 9.95
C MET A 3 -7.75 10.49 9.14
N HIS A 4 -7.16 11.51 9.75
CA HIS A 4 -6.19 12.37 9.08
C HIS A 4 -4.93 11.61 8.64
N LEU A 5 -4.46 10.63 9.42
CA LEU A 5 -3.34 9.76 9.04
C LEU A 5 -3.69 8.92 7.81
N LEU A 6 -4.81 8.19 7.89
CA LEU A 6 -5.29 7.26 6.86
C LEU A 6 -5.65 7.93 5.53
N THR A 7 -5.84 9.25 5.52
CA THR A 7 -6.25 10.01 4.34
C THR A 7 -5.21 11.06 3.92
N HIS A 8 -3.98 10.92 4.39
CA HIS A 8 -2.86 11.82 4.08
C HIS A 8 -3.13 13.30 4.39
N GLN A 9 -3.83 13.55 5.50
CA GLN A 9 -4.18 14.89 5.97
C GLN A 9 -3.57 15.21 7.35
N GLY A 10 -2.65 14.37 7.83
CA GLY A 10 -2.11 14.45 9.19
C GLY A 10 -1.16 15.60 9.46
N GLY A 11 -0.58 16.18 8.44
CA GLY A 11 0.45 17.21 8.60
C GLY A 11 1.84 16.68 8.90
N PHE A 12 2.04 15.39 8.83
CA PHE A 12 3.33 14.74 9.10
C PHE A 12 4.37 15.10 8.05
N PRO A 13 5.67 15.08 8.40
CA PRO A 13 6.73 15.33 7.43
C PRO A 13 6.75 14.24 6.35
N ASN A 14 7.21 14.61 5.16
CA ASN A 14 7.48 13.63 4.11
C ASN A 14 8.84 12.98 4.39
N VAL A 15 8.89 12.10 5.39
CA VAL A 15 10.11 11.37 5.74
C VAL A 15 10.37 10.28 4.71
N ASP A 16 11.61 10.21 4.27
CA ASP A 16 12.11 9.01 3.61
C ASP A 16 12.19 7.92 4.69
N GLY A 17 11.28 6.96 4.62
CA GLY A 17 11.10 5.92 5.63
C GLY A 17 12.36 5.11 5.96
N TYR A 18 13.43 5.35 5.25
CA TYR A 18 14.69 4.65 5.41
C TYR A 18 15.82 5.51 6.03
N HIS A 19 15.74 6.82 5.86
CA HIS A 19 16.76 7.74 6.37
C HIS A 19 16.32 8.44 7.65
N ASP A 20 15.02 8.70 7.79
CA ASP A 20 14.48 9.48 8.91
C ASP A 20 13.95 8.60 10.07
N VAL A 21 13.77 7.30 9.82
CA VAL A 21 13.49 6.31 10.86
C VAL A 21 14.75 5.47 11.08
N PRO A 22 15.34 5.47 12.29
CA PRO A 22 16.57 4.72 12.56
C PRO A 22 16.42 3.24 12.27
N ILE A 23 17.47 2.59 11.75
CA ILE A 23 17.46 1.15 11.44
C ILE A 23 17.17 0.30 12.68
N GLU A 24 17.53 0.78 13.85
CA GLU A 24 17.25 0.15 15.13
C GLU A 24 15.73 0.05 15.38
N ALA A 25 14.97 1.05 14.97
CA ALA A 25 13.51 1.06 15.09
C ALA A 25 12.83 0.01 14.20
N TYR A 26 13.49 -0.42 13.12
CA TYR A 26 13.00 -1.52 12.29
C TYR A 26 13.18 -2.88 12.94
N ARG A 27 14.17 -2.99 13.82
CA ARG A 27 14.51 -4.23 14.55
C ARG A 27 13.78 -4.32 15.88
N ASP A 28 13.67 -3.19 16.58
CA ASP A 28 12.99 -3.08 17.87
C ASP A 28 11.97 -1.94 17.84
N HIS A 29 10.70 -2.28 17.67
CA HIS A 29 9.60 -1.34 17.61
C HIS A 29 9.35 -0.60 18.94
N LYS A 30 10.01 -0.99 20.04
CA LYS A 30 9.85 -0.29 21.33
C LYS A 30 10.31 1.15 21.28
N ILE A 31 11.23 1.49 20.37
CA ILE A 31 11.70 2.87 20.18
C ILE A 31 10.84 3.68 19.19
N LEU A 32 9.98 3.03 18.42
CA LEU A 32 9.11 3.71 17.45
C LEU A 32 8.21 4.81 18.05
N PRO A 33 7.61 4.64 19.25
CA PRO A 33 6.81 5.70 19.86
C PRO A 33 7.58 7.01 20.02
N ASP A 34 8.84 6.95 20.46
CA ASP A 34 9.68 8.13 20.64
C ASP A 34 10.01 8.77 19.29
N VAL A 35 10.39 7.96 18.29
CA VAL A 35 10.68 8.43 16.93
C VAL A 35 9.46 9.13 16.30
N VAL A 36 8.28 8.54 16.43
CA VAL A 36 7.05 9.08 15.85
C VAL A 36 6.57 10.34 16.57
N CYS A 37 6.72 10.39 17.89
CA CYS A 37 6.36 11.56 18.70
C CYS A 37 7.29 12.76 18.46
N ASP A 38 8.50 12.52 17.94
CA ASP A 38 9.47 13.56 17.59
C ASP A 38 9.18 14.19 16.21
N PHE A 39 8.29 13.63 15.42
CA PHE A 39 7.89 14.21 14.14
C PHE A 39 7.19 15.55 14.32
N SER A 40 7.77 16.61 13.77
CA SER A 40 7.15 17.94 13.76
C SER A 40 6.12 18.06 12.64
N LEU A 41 4.88 18.48 12.99
CA LEU A 41 3.86 18.73 11.98
C LEU A 41 4.22 19.94 11.10
N GLN A 42 4.13 19.80 9.80
CA GLN A 42 4.45 20.83 8.82
C GLN A 42 3.27 21.72 8.48
N TRP A 43 2.04 21.26 8.76
CA TRP A 43 0.78 22.02 8.61
C TRP A 43 -0.28 21.52 9.56
N ALA A 44 -1.32 22.31 9.77
CA ALA A 44 -2.44 21.94 10.64
C ALA A 44 -3.19 20.72 10.06
N PRO A 45 -3.42 19.63 10.83
CA PRO A 45 -4.15 18.46 10.37
C PRO A 45 -5.50 18.82 9.76
N GLY A 46 -5.79 18.27 8.58
CA GLY A 46 -7.00 18.53 7.80
C GLY A 46 -6.92 19.72 6.86
N SER A 47 -5.91 20.60 6.96
CA SER A 47 -5.84 21.82 6.14
C SER A 47 -5.43 21.54 4.67
N ARG A 48 -4.69 20.48 4.42
CA ARG A 48 -4.30 20.05 3.07
C ARG A 48 -4.17 18.55 2.97
N VAL A 49 -4.10 18.03 1.75
CA VAL A 49 -3.80 16.64 1.45
C VAL A 49 -2.40 16.56 0.86
N GLU A 50 -1.52 15.81 1.50
CA GLU A 50 -0.17 15.55 1.02
C GLU A 50 0.20 14.10 1.25
N TYR A 51 0.63 13.43 0.18
CA TYR A 51 0.99 12.02 0.26
C TYR A 51 2.30 11.85 1.05
N HIS A 52 2.18 11.43 2.31
CA HIS A 52 3.28 11.21 3.25
C HIS A 52 3.19 9.81 3.85
N HIS A 53 3.35 8.82 3.00
CA HIS A 53 3.08 7.42 3.32
C HIS A 53 3.93 6.88 4.48
N ASN A 54 5.21 7.23 4.58
CA ASN A 54 6.07 6.63 5.59
C ASN A 54 5.72 7.12 7.01
N ALA A 55 5.78 8.41 7.29
CA ALA A 55 5.50 8.94 8.64
C ALA A 55 4.10 8.57 9.14
N ALA A 56 3.08 8.69 8.27
CA ALA A 56 1.71 8.34 8.63
C ALA A 56 1.58 6.85 8.98
N HIS A 57 2.18 5.96 8.19
CA HIS A 57 2.06 4.52 8.43
C HIS A 57 2.88 4.06 9.65
N TRP A 58 4.06 4.62 9.91
CA TRP A 58 4.78 4.35 11.15
C TRP A 58 3.99 4.82 12.37
N THR A 59 3.33 5.98 12.30
CA THR A 59 2.42 6.43 13.35
C THR A 59 1.25 5.46 13.56
N LEU A 60 0.69 4.91 12.48
CA LEU A 60 -0.36 3.89 12.58
C LEU A 60 0.16 2.58 13.21
N VAL A 61 1.38 2.17 12.91
CA VAL A 61 2.00 1.01 13.57
C VAL A 61 2.04 1.20 15.09
N VAL A 62 2.54 2.35 15.56
CA VAL A 62 2.57 2.67 16.99
C VAL A 62 1.18 2.57 17.62
N VAL A 63 0.16 3.11 16.94
CA VAL A 63 -1.24 3.04 17.42
C VAL A 63 -1.74 1.59 17.46
N VAL A 64 -1.48 0.80 16.41
CA VAL A 64 -1.88 -0.62 16.35
C VAL A 64 -1.22 -1.42 17.45
N GLU A 65 0.08 -1.28 17.63
CA GLU A 65 0.84 -2.00 18.65
C GLU A 65 0.42 -1.61 20.07
N ALA A 66 0.14 -0.33 20.31
CA ALA A 66 -0.35 0.15 21.61
C ALA A 66 -1.75 -0.44 21.96
N ILE A 67 -2.63 -0.61 20.97
CA ILE A 67 -3.97 -1.16 21.17
C ILE A 67 -3.93 -2.69 21.30
N MET A 68 -3.14 -3.35 20.45
CA MET A 68 -3.14 -4.81 20.34
C MET A 68 -2.16 -5.50 21.29
N GLY A 69 -1.18 -4.76 21.84
CA GLY A 69 -0.12 -5.32 22.69
C GLY A 69 0.80 -6.31 21.97
N LYS A 70 0.87 -6.23 20.63
CA LYS A 70 1.60 -7.16 19.76
C LYS A 70 2.29 -6.38 18.64
N ASP A 71 3.38 -6.94 18.11
CA ASP A 71 4.00 -6.48 16.87
C ASP A 71 2.98 -6.42 15.72
N PHE A 72 2.96 -5.31 14.97
CA PHE A 72 1.95 -5.11 13.91
C PHE A 72 2.05 -6.15 12.79
N ARG A 73 3.22 -6.71 12.54
CA ARG A 73 3.42 -7.78 11.55
C ARG A 73 2.66 -9.04 11.97
N GLN A 74 2.68 -9.35 13.26
CA GLN A 74 1.87 -10.43 13.83
C GLN A 74 0.37 -10.11 13.77
N VAL A 75 -0.01 -8.87 14.06
CA VAL A 75 -1.42 -8.43 13.95
C VAL A 75 -1.94 -8.58 12.52
N MET A 76 -1.15 -8.14 11.52
CA MET A 76 -1.50 -8.30 10.10
C MET A 76 -1.66 -9.77 9.72
N ARG A 77 -0.74 -10.63 10.17
CA ARG A 77 -0.79 -12.06 9.95
C ARG A 77 -2.07 -12.68 10.52
N GLU A 78 -2.33 -12.45 11.81
CA GLU A 78 -3.46 -13.06 12.54
C GLU A 78 -4.83 -12.56 12.06
N LEU A 79 -4.96 -11.26 11.76
CA LEU A 79 -6.26 -10.66 11.43
C LEU A 79 -6.59 -10.67 9.94
N ILE A 80 -5.60 -10.79 9.06
CA ILE A 80 -5.80 -10.66 7.62
C ILE A 80 -5.27 -11.87 6.87
N PHE A 81 -3.98 -12.21 7.02
CA PHE A 81 -3.38 -13.22 6.14
C PHE A 81 -3.85 -14.64 6.45
N GLU A 82 -3.83 -15.06 7.72
CA GLU A 82 -4.31 -16.38 8.15
C GLU A 82 -5.80 -16.59 7.89
N PRO A 83 -6.71 -15.65 8.23
CA PRO A 83 -8.12 -15.82 7.89
C PRO A 83 -8.40 -15.99 6.40
N LEU A 84 -7.57 -15.40 5.53
CA LEU A 84 -7.69 -15.56 4.08
C LEU A 84 -6.93 -16.78 3.53
N GLY A 85 -6.13 -17.47 4.36
CA GLY A 85 -5.26 -18.58 3.94
C GLY A 85 -4.08 -18.10 3.09
N LEU A 86 -3.58 -16.89 3.36
CA LEU A 86 -2.53 -16.22 2.60
C LEU A 86 -1.23 -16.05 3.40
N GLU A 87 -1.13 -16.62 4.59
CA GLU A 87 -0.02 -16.44 5.54
C GLU A 87 1.35 -16.91 5.02
N ASN A 88 1.36 -17.74 3.96
CA ASN A 88 2.58 -18.20 3.29
C ASN A 88 2.86 -17.46 1.98
N GLU A 89 2.00 -16.53 1.58
CA GLU A 89 2.10 -15.80 0.32
C GLU A 89 2.02 -14.29 0.48
N LEU A 90 1.58 -13.80 1.65
CA LEU A 90 1.65 -12.40 2.07
C LEU A 90 2.50 -12.33 3.35
N LEU A 91 3.62 -11.63 3.26
CA LEU A 91 4.57 -11.49 4.36
C LEU A 91 4.77 -10.00 4.65
N MET A 92 4.36 -9.54 5.81
CA MET A 92 4.71 -8.21 6.31
C MET A 92 6.09 -8.31 6.97
N GLY A 93 7.12 -8.01 6.19
CA GLY A 93 8.49 -8.41 6.49
C GLY A 93 8.75 -9.89 6.19
N VAL A 94 9.97 -10.21 5.80
CA VAL A 94 10.41 -11.56 5.42
C VAL A 94 11.27 -12.14 6.52
N PRO A 95 10.81 -13.19 7.21
CA PRO A 95 11.65 -13.94 8.15
C PRO A 95 12.84 -14.58 7.44
N ASP A 96 13.93 -14.80 8.17
CA ASP A 96 15.18 -15.32 7.59
C ASP A 96 15.00 -16.68 6.93
N GLU A 97 14.19 -17.54 7.50
CA GLU A 97 13.86 -18.86 6.96
C GLU A 97 13.11 -18.83 5.64
N LEU A 98 12.51 -17.69 5.29
CA LEU A 98 11.79 -17.47 4.02
C LEU A 98 12.57 -16.56 3.05
N ALA A 99 13.76 -16.11 3.39
CA ALA A 99 14.52 -15.15 2.58
C ALA A 99 14.74 -15.60 1.13
N ASP A 100 15.00 -16.90 0.94
CA ASP A 100 15.24 -17.48 -0.39
C ASP A 100 13.95 -17.68 -1.23
N THR A 101 12.78 -17.51 -0.62
CA THR A 101 11.50 -17.62 -1.33
C THR A 101 11.08 -16.30 -2.00
N VAL A 102 11.76 -15.21 -1.67
CA VAL A 102 11.43 -13.87 -2.13
C VAL A 102 12.39 -13.43 -3.22
N ALA A 103 11.84 -13.02 -4.36
CA ALA A 103 12.63 -12.52 -5.48
C ALA A 103 13.45 -11.27 -5.10
N SER A 104 14.66 -11.17 -5.63
CA SER A 104 15.48 -9.97 -5.50
C SER A 104 14.85 -8.79 -6.22
N MET A 105 14.88 -7.62 -5.59
CA MET A 105 14.46 -6.38 -6.23
C MET A 105 15.57 -5.87 -7.13
N LEU A 106 15.26 -5.64 -8.39
CA LEU A 106 16.17 -5.19 -9.42
C LEU A 106 15.81 -3.80 -9.94
N MET A 107 16.78 -3.12 -10.52
CA MET A 107 16.59 -1.87 -11.25
C MET A 107 17.53 -1.82 -12.46
N PRO A 108 17.24 -1.03 -13.51
CA PRO A 108 18.17 -0.79 -14.59
C PRO A 108 19.40 -0.03 -14.09
N GLY A 109 20.59 -0.55 -14.36
CA GLY A 109 21.85 0.15 -14.20
C GLY A 109 22.11 1.15 -15.35
N PRO A 110 23.21 1.92 -15.28
CA PRO A 110 23.53 2.94 -16.26
C PRO A 110 23.70 2.43 -17.70
N ASP A 111 24.07 1.18 -17.85
CA ASP A 111 24.25 0.50 -19.16
C ASP A 111 23.00 -0.32 -19.57
N GLY A 112 21.91 -0.24 -18.79
CA GLY A 112 20.69 -0.98 -19.01
C GLY A 112 20.71 -2.42 -18.50
N THR A 113 21.80 -2.91 -17.94
CA THR A 113 21.84 -4.20 -17.25
C THR A 113 21.03 -4.11 -15.94
N LEU A 114 20.40 -5.22 -15.52
CA LEU A 114 19.69 -5.24 -14.26
C LEU A 114 20.66 -5.44 -13.10
N VAL A 115 20.61 -4.51 -12.16
CA VAL A 115 21.38 -4.55 -10.93
C VAL A 115 20.45 -4.67 -9.72
N LYS A 116 20.97 -5.17 -8.61
CA LYS A 116 20.22 -5.28 -7.36
C LYS A 116 19.93 -3.88 -6.82
N HIS A 117 18.68 -3.62 -6.45
CA HIS A 117 18.28 -2.35 -5.84
C HIS A 117 18.86 -2.22 -4.42
N GLU A 118 19.24 -1.02 -4.01
CA GLU A 118 19.82 -0.76 -2.67
C GLU A 118 18.87 -1.12 -1.53
N ASP A 119 17.57 -0.98 -1.75
CA ASP A 119 16.54 -1.35 -0.78
C ASP A 119 16.40 -2.87 -0.58
N ASP A 120 16.99 -3.66 -1.46
CA ASP A 120 16.97 -5.11 -1.35
C ASP A 120 18.09 -5.63 -0.43
N ASN A 121 17.97 -5.35 0.84
CA ASN A 121 18.89 -5.82 1.86
C ASN A 121 18.13 -6.57 2.99
N PRO A 122 18.81 -7.44 3.75
CA PRO A 122 18.16 -8.27 4.77
C PRO A 122 17.40 -7.48 5.83
N ASP A 123 17.95 -6.37 6.30
CA ASP A 123 17.31 -5.57 7.36
C ASP A 123 15.98 -4.97 6.88
N ARG A 124 15.94 -4.41 5.67
CA ARG A 124 14.72 -3.89 5.07
C ARG A 124 13.70 -4.99 4.79
N ARG A 125 14.15 -6.14 4.32
CA ARG A 125 13.25 -7.28 4.10
C ARG A 125 12.59 -7.72 5.41
N ARG A 126 13.35 -7.83 6.52
CA ARG A 126 12.81 -8.21 7.82
C ARG A 126 11.91 -7.15 8.44
N ALA A 127 12.22 -5.88 8.21
CA ALA A 127 11.55 -4.76 8.87
C ALA A 127 10.04 -4.76 8.67
N GLY A 128 9.56 -5.17 7.48
CA GLY A 128 8.15 -5.05 7.15
C GLY A 128 7.70 -3.59 7.19
N VAL A 129 8.44 -2.69 6.54
CA VAL A 129 8.10 -1.26 6.50
C VAL A 129 6.63 -1.10 6.12
N PRO A 130 5.79 -0.46 6.94
CA PRO A 130 4.34 -0.53 6.78
C PRO A 130 3.85 0.03 5.45
N ALA A 131 4.58 0.97 4.86
CA ALA A 131 4.24 1.59 3.58
C ALA A 131 4.71 0.80 2.34
N GLY A 132 5.60 -0.18 2.49
CA GLY A 132 6.20 -0.85 1.33
C GLY A 132 6.92 -2.16 1.61
N GLY A 133 6.87 -2.67 2.82
CA GLY A 133 7.55 -3.90 3.24
C GLY A 133 6.68 -5.16 3.26
N CYS A 134 5.56 -5.15 2.55
CA CYS A 134 4.78 -6.35 2.31
C CYS A 134 5.28 -7.05 1.04
N PHE A 135 5.62 -8.31 1.15
CA PHE A 135 6.01 -9.18 0.04
C PHE A 135 4.85 -10.12 -0.28
N GLY A 136 4.54 -10.28 -1.57
CA GLY A 136 3.40 -11.11 -1.93
C GLY A 136 3.39 -11.55 -3.37
N SER A 137 2.70 -12.68 -3.63
CA SER A 137 2.40 -13.13 -4.97
C SER A 137 1.23 -12.36 -5.59
N ALA A 138 1.17 -12.28 -6.93
CA ALA A 138 0.02 -11.70 -7.62
C ALA A 138 -1.28 -12.44 -7.26
N ARG A 139 -1.23 -13.77 -7.08
CA ARG A 139 -2.36 -14.59 -6.65
C ARG A 139 -2.88 -14.16 -5.27
N ALA A 140 -1.99 -13.96 -4.32
CA ALA A 140 -2.37 -13.55 -2.98
C ALA A 140 -2.99 -12.14 -2.97
N MET A 141 -2.41 -11.22 -3.71
CA MET A 141 -2.96 -9.85 -3.82
C MET A 141 -4.33 -9.83 -4.51
N VAL A 142 -4.52 -10.58 -5.59
CA VAL A 142 -5.83 -10.69 -6.23
C VAL A 142 -6.86 -11.30 -5.28
N THR A 143 -6.50 -12.32 -4.48
CA THR A 143 -7.38 -12.94 -3.48
C THR A 143 -7.78 -11.94 -2.39
N PHE A 144 -6.84 -11.11 -1.91
CA PHE A 144 -7.13 -10.05 -0.95
C PHE A 144 -8.12 -9.03 -1.51
N TYR A 145 -7.89 -8.52 -2.73
CA TYR A 145 -8.81 -7.58 -3.36
C TYR A 145 -10.17 -8.20 -3.66
N GLN A 146 -10.21 -9.48 -4.05
CA GLN A 146 -11.48 -10.20 -4.24
C GLN A 146 -12.24 -10.35 -2.91
N ALA A 147 -11.55 -10.59 -1.79
CA ALA A 147 -12.19 -10.60 -0.48
C ALA A 147 -12.84 -9.24 -0.16
N LEU A 148 -12.17 -8.12 -0.49
CA LEU A 148 -12.73 -6.79 -0.32
C LEU A 148 -13.97 -6.58 -1.22
N LEU A 149 -13.93 -6.95 -2.50
CA LEU A 149 -15.06 -6.88 -3.42
C LEU A 149 -16.26 -7.69 -2.93
N ASN A 150 -16.02 -8.82 -2.30
CA ASN A 150 -17.05 -9.68 -1.70
C ASN A 150 -17.52 -9.18 -0.31
N GLY A 151 -17.35 -7.90 -0.01
CA GLY A 151 -17.76 -7.29 1.26
C GLY A 151 -16.91 -7.75 2.45
N GLY A 152 -15.63 -7.99 2.23
CA GLY A 152 -14.64 -8.34 3.25
C GLY A 152 -14.57 -9.83 3.60
N ALA A 153 -15.00 -10.71 2.71
CA ALA A 153 -14.96 -12.17 2.92
C ALA A 153 -14.66 -12.95 1.64
N ILE A 154 -14.00 -14.09 1.79
CA ILE A 154 -13.79 -15.06 0.71
C ILE A 154 -13.74 -16.49 1.31
N GLY A 155 -14.27 -17.48 0.60
CA GLY A 155 -14.25 -18.87 1.05
C GLY A 155 -14.91 -19.12 2.43
N GLY A 156 -15.92 -18.31 2.79
CA GLY A 156 -16.59 -18.38 4.10
C GLY A 156 -15.81 -17.71 5.25
N ARG A 157 -14.64 -17.17 5.01
CA ARG A 157 -13.81 -16.48 6.00
C ARG A 157 -13.91 -14.96 5.82
N ARG A 158 -14.07 -14.23 6.93
CA ARG A 158 -14.28 -12.78 6.93
C ARG A 158 -13.17 -12.05 7.66
N ILE A 159 -12.63 -10.98 7.03
CA ILE A 159 -11.67 -10.06 7.63
C ILE A 159 -12.31 -8.72 8.01
N LEU A 160 -13.31 -8.26 7.26
CA LEU A 160 -14.04 -7.01 7.51
C LEU A 160 -15.53 -7.16 7.24
N GLY A 161 -16.35 -6.34 7.88
CA GLY A 161 -17.78 -6.26 7.58
C GLY A 161 -18.05 -5.44 6.30
N PRO A 162 -19.12 -5.74 5.52
CA PRO A 162 -19.43 -5.03 4.28
C PRO A 162 -19.59 -3.52 4.48
N LYS A 163 -20.22 -3.10 5.58
CA LYS A 163 -20.37 -1.67 5.91
C LYS A 163 -19.05 -0.97 6.22
N MET A 164 -18.06 -1.70 6.74
CA MET A 164 -16.72 -1.14 6.95
C MET A 164 -15.99 -0.95 5.62
N ILE A 165 -16.14 -1.90 4.68
CA ILE A 165 -15.60 -1.75 3.31
C ILE A 165 -16.22 -0.52 2.63
N GLU A 166 -17.55 -0.43 2.62
CA GLU A 166 -18.27 0.73 2.08
C GLU A 166 -17.79 2.05 2.71
N PHE A 167 -17.61 2.06 4.03
CA PHE A 167 -17.10 3.22 4.74
C PHE A 167 -15.66 3.57 4.35
N ALA A 168 -14.79 2.55 4.21
CA ALA A 168 -13.38 2.75 3.91
C ALA A 168 -13.14 3.26 2.47
N LEU A 169 -13.97 2.86 1.52
CA LEU A 169 -13.81 3.20 0.10
C LEU A 169 -14.40 4.57 -0.29
N ARG A 170 -15.12 5.25 0.61
CA ARG A 170 -15.63 6.61 0.33
C ARG A 170 -14.47 7.59 0.13
N ASP A 171 -14.58 8.45 -0.87
CA ASP A 171 -13.64 9.56 -1.02
C ASP A 171 -13.64 10.46 0.23
N ARG A 172 -12.48 10.65 0.83
CA ARG A 172 -12.24 11.48 2.01
C ARG A 172 -11.48 12.76 1.70
N THR A 173 -11.09 12.96 0.47
CA THR A 173 -10.32 14.12 0.02
C THR A 173 -11.18 15.16 -0.69
N GLY A 174 -12.38 14.78 -1.17
CA GLY A 174 -13.35 15.69 -1.77
C GLY A 174 -12.82 16.41 -3.01
N GLY A 175 -12.03 15.72 -3.84
CA GLY A 175 -11.45 16.29 -5.06
C GLY A 175 -10.33 17.33 -4.81
N ARG A 176 -9.82 17.44 -3.60
CA ARG A 176 -8.70 18.35 -3.30
C ARG A 176 -7.42 17.93 -4.03
N VAL A 177 -6.64 18.94 -4.39
CA VAL A 177 -5.32 18.72 -4.98
C VAL A 177 -4.40 18.07 -3.95
N VAL A 178 -3.79 16.96 -4.33
CA VAL A 178 -2.83 16.21 -3.50
C VAL A 178 -1.40 16.65 -3.84
N GLN A 179 -0.65 17.01 -2.82
CA GLN A 179 0.77 17.35 -2.96
C GLN A 179 1.65 16.09 -2.75
N PRO A 180 2.82 16.00 -3.38
CA PRO A 180 3.36 16.89 -4.43
C PRO A 180 2.82 16.60 -5.84
N MET A 181 1.81 15.76 -5.98
CA MET A 181 1.28 15.33 -7.30
C MET A 181 0.68 16.47 -8.13
N GLY A 182 0.25 17.56 -7.47
CA GLY A 182 -0.31 18.73 -8.12
C GLY A 182 -1.66 18.51 -8.83
N LYS A 183 -2.35 17.40 -8.52
CA LYS A 183 -3.60 16.98 -9.16
C LYS A 183 -4.61 16.54 -8.10
N PRO A 184 -5.92 16.68 -8.38
CA PRO A 184 -6.95 16.05 -7.57
C PRO A 184 -6.75 14.53 -7.50
N ARG A 185 -6.99 13.97 -6.33
CA ARG A 185 -6.99 12.52 -6.10
C ARG A 185 -8.03 12.18 -5.07
N ALA A 186 -8.73 11.10 -5.31
CA ALA A 186 -9.65 10.53 -4.35
C ALA A 186 -8.91 9.48 -3.49
N PHE A 187 -8.93 9.68 -2.18
CA PHE A 187 -8.45 8.71 -1.21
C PHE A 187 -9.61 8.22 -0.37
N GLY A 188 -9.73 6.91 -0.30
CA GLY A 188 -10.45 6.24 0.77
C GLY A 188 -9.60 6.14 2.04
N ILE A 189 -9.99 5.26 2.94
CA ILE A 189 -9.17 4.89 4.10
C ILE A 189 -8.14 3.86 3.64
N GLY A 190 -6.98 4.33 3.23
CA GLY A 190 -5.86 3.54 2.70
C GLY A 190 -5.76 3.55 1.18
N PRO A 191 -6.68 2.94 0.41
CA PRO A 191 -6.53 2.86 -1.03
C PRO A 191 -6.82 4.18 -1.75
N PHE A 192 -6.25 4.35 -2.94
CA PHE A 192 -6.80 5.25 -3.93
C PHE A 192 -8.18 4.76 -4.38
N THR A 193 -9.09 5.68 -4.66
CA THR A 193 -10.27 5.41 -5.46
C THR A 193 -10.14 6.12 -6.80
N HIS A 194 -10.71 5.54 -7.87
CA HIS A 194 -10.62 6.15 -9.19
C HIS A 194 -11.35 7.50 -9.22
N GLY A 195 -12.58 7.54 -8.71
CA GLY A 195 -13.42 8.72 -8.74
C GLY A 195 -13.76 9.14 -10.18
N ASP A 196 -14.44 10.26 -10.34
CA ASP A 196 -14.75 10.83 -11.64
C ASP A 196 -13.56 11.54 -12.30
N SER A 197 -12.50 11.72 -11.55
CA SER A 197 -11.32 12.48 -11.96
C SER A 197 -10.19 11.56 -12.39
N TYR A 198 -10.36 10.88 -13.55
CA TYR A 198 -9.18 10.30 -14.18
C TYR A 198 -8.13 11.41 -14.37
N PRO A 199 -6.89 11.27 -13.93
CA PRO A 199 -5.97 10.37 -14.59
C PRO A 199 -5.00 9.61 -13.67
N GLY A 200 -4.73 8.37 -14.06
CA GLY A 200 -3.40 7.82 -13.83
C GLY A 200 -3.14 7.31 -12.41
N VAL A 201 -4.03 6.44 -11.88
CA VAL A 201 -3.73 5.63 -10.69
C VAL A 201 -3.32 4.20 -11.03
N GLY A 202 -3.18 3.88 -12.33
CA GLY A 202 -2.76 2.56 -12.79
C GLY A 202 -3.90 1.55 -12.94
N PHE A 203 -5.16 2.01 -12.95
CA PHE A 203 -6.34 1.12 -13.08
C PHE A 203 -6.82 0.97 -14.52
N GLY A 204 -6.30 1.77 -15.44
CA GLY A 204 -6.72 1.85 -16.83
C GLY A 204 -7.79 2.92 -17.08
N PRO A 205 -7.89 3.41 -18.33
CA PRO A 205 -8.74 4.56 -18.67
C PRO A 205 -10.25 4.27 -18.65
N SER A 206 -10.64 3.01 -18.69
CA SER A 206 -12.03 2.54 -18.65
C SER A 206 -12.47 1.99 -17.29
N ALA A 207 -11.62 2.14 -16.26
CA ALA A 207 -11.98 1.73 -14.90
C ALA A 207 -13.18 2.53 -14.38
N SER A 208 -14.06 1.88 -13.63
CA SER A 208 -15.22 2.54 -13.03
C SER A 208 -14.80 3.55 -11.96
N PRO A 209 -15.62 4.58 -11.66
CA PRO A 209 -15.32 5.52 -10.59
C PRO A 209 -15.13 4.87 -9.22
N GLU A 210 -15.76 3.73 -9.00
CA GLU A 210 -15.70 2.95 -7.76
C GLU A 210 -14.48 2.02 -7.67
N THR A 211 -13.72 1.88 -8.76
CA THR A 211 -12.47 1.09 -8.74
C THR A 211 -11.53 1.63 -7.67
N PHE A 212 -11.00 0.75 -6.84
CA PHE A 212 -10.09 1.09 -5.75
C PHE A 212 -8.86 0.20 -5.76
N GLY A 213 -7.76 0.73 -5.29
CA GLY A 213 -6.50 -0.03 -5.25
C GLY A 213 -5.30 0.84 -4.96
N HIS A 214 -4.14 0.31 -5.25
CA HIS A 214 -2.88 1.02 -5.11
C HIS A 214 -1.81 0.48 -6.06
N THR A 215 -0.86 1.35 -6.41
CA THR A 215 0.39 0.96 -7.08
C THR A 215 1.51 0.90 -6.03
N GLY A 216 2.48 0.03 -6.23
CA GLY A 216 3.60 -0.16 -5.30
C GLY A 216 4.94 0.09 -5.95
N GLY A 217 5.75 0.97 -5.34
CA GLY A 217 7.17 1.17 -5.55
C GLY A 217 7.72 1.03 -6.98
N ASN A 218 7.01 1.55 -7.98
CA ASN A 218 7.35 1.45 -9.41
C ASN A 218 7.42 0.00 -9.96
N SER A 219 6.81 -0.95 -9.25
CA SER A 219 6.92 -2.38 -9.61
C SER A 219 5.61 -3.14 -9.67
N SER A 220 4.56 -2.68 -9.00
CA SER A 220 3.31 -3.42 -8.88
C SER A 220 2.07 -2.54 -8.99
N ALA A 221 0.94 -3.17 -9.28
CA ALA A 221 -0.39 -2.56 -9.24
C ALA A 221 -1.42 -3.60 -8.83
N CYS A 222 -2.31 -3.23 -7.92
CA CYS A 222 -3.41 -4.09 -7.48
C CYS A 222 -4.67 -3.25 -7.33
N TRP A 223 -5.80 -3.77 -7.82
CA TRP A 223 -7.08 -3.07 -7.72
C TRP A 223 -8.26 -4.03 -7.76
N GLY A 224 -9.41 -3.53 -7.33
CA GLY A 224 -10.71 -4.17 -7.46
C GLY A 224 -11.74 -3.19 -8.01
N ASP A 225 -12.60 -3.65 -8.89
CA ASP A 225 -13.69 -2.88 -9.48
C ASP A 225 -15.03 -3.46 -9.02
N PRO A 226 -15.78 -2.76 -8.13
CA PRO A 226 -17.06 -3.23 -7.65
C PRO A 226 -18.13 -3.37 -8.73
N ASN A 227 -18.06 -2.58 -9.81
CA ASN A 227 -19.06 -2.61 -10.87
C ASN A 227 -18.95 -3.84 -11.75
N THR A 228 -17.73 -4.31 -11.97
CA THR A 228 -17.45 -5.50 -12.79
C THR A 228 -17.22 -6.76 -11.95
N GLY A 229 -16.96 -6.60 -10.64
CA GLY A 229 -16.58 -7.71 -9.76
C GLY A 229 -15.17 -8.24 -10.00
N VAL A 230 -14.37 -7.56 -10.82
CA VAL A 230 -13.02 -8.00 -11.20
C VAL A 230 -12.00 -7.47 -10.22
N SER A 231 -11.12 -8.34 -9.74
CA SER A 231 -9.89 -7.98 -9.05
C SER A 231 -8.67 -8.28 -9.93
N PHE A 232 -7.68 -7.42 -9.85
CA PHE A 232 -6.44 -7.51 -10.63
C PHE A 232 -5.22 -7.30 -9.75
N ALA A 233 -4.16 -8.04 -10.03
CA ALA A 233 -2.86 -7.82 -9.44
C ALA A 233 -1.75 -8.07 -10.47
N TYR A 234 -0.79 -7.19 -10.49
CA TYR A 234 0.44 -7.29 -11.26
C TYR A 234 1.63 -7.06 -10.34
N THR A 235 2.59 -7.96 -10.35
CA THR A 235 3.82 -7.84 -9.58
C THR A 235 5.02 -8.13 -10.48
N THR A 236 6.10 -7.39 -10.26
CA THR A 236 7.41 -7.65 -10.86
C THR A 236 8.50 -7.34 -9.85
N ASN A 237 9.63 -7.97 -9.99
CA ASN A 237 10.79 -7.71 -9.16
C ASN A 237 11.70 -6.59 -9.71
N THR A 238 11.35 -5.98 -10.84
CA THR A 238 12.12 -4.90 -11.44
C THR A 238 11.41 -3.57 -11.28
N ARG A 239 12.03 -2.65 -10.57
CA ARG A 239 11.60 -1.25 -10.49
C ARG A 239 12.05 -0.52 -11.73
N ILE A 240 11.18 0.27 -12.32
CA ILE A 240 11.49 1.15 -13.46
C ILE A 240 11.01 2.56 -13.13
N ASP A 241 11.75 3.57 -13.59
CA ASP A 241 11.43 4.96 -13.30
C ASP A 241 10.17 5.45 -14.00
N SER A 242 9.55 6.45 -13.38
CA SER A 242 8.46 7.20 -14.00
C SER A 242 8.98 7.97 -15.22
N PRO A 243 8.23 8.04 -16.34
CA PRO A 243 6.80 7.71 -16.45
C PRO A 243 6.52 6.26 -16.88
N TRP A 244 7.53 5.43 -17.05
CA TRP A 244 7.36 4.09 -17.65
C TRP A 244 6.59 3.11 -16.76
N ASP A 245 6.80 3.19 -15.44
CA ASP A 245 6.03 2.44 -14.45
C ASP A 245 4.53 2.74 -14.56
N ARG A 246 4.17 4.03 -14.61
CA ARG A 246 2.77 4.46 -14.75
C ARG A 246 2.18 4.01 -16.06
N ARG A 247 2.90 4.21 -17.17
CA ARG A 247 2.44 3.79 -18.50
C ARG A 247 2.18 2.29 -18.55
N ARG A 248 3.05 1.48 -17.96
CA ARG A 248 2.86 0.04 -17.87
C ARG A 248 1.58 -0.30 -17.11
N ASN A 249 1.38 0.27 -15.93
CA ASN A 249 0.21 -0.01 -15.10
C ASN A 249 -1.09 0.42 -15.78
N GLU A 250 -1.10 1.59 -16.43
CA GLU A 250 -2.26 2.07 -17.20
C GLU A 250 -2.59 1.16 -18.39
N LEU A 251 -1.58 0.72 -19.13
CA LEU A 251 -1.77 -0.19 -20.25
C LEU A 251 -2.31 -1.55 -19.80
N LEU A 252 -1.73 -2.13 -18.74
CA LEU A 252 -2.20 -3.41 -18.19
C LEU A 252 -3.63 -3.29 -17.67
N GLY A 253 -3.94 -2.24 -16.90
CA GLY A 253 -5.30 -1.97 -16.45
C GLY A 253 -6.28 -1.81 -17.62
N GLY A 254 -5.91 -1.05 -18.64
CA GLY A 254 -6.74 -0.85 -19.83
C GLY A 254 -7.01 -2.15 -20.61
N ILE A 255 -5.99 -3.00 -20.77
CA ILE A 255 -6.15 -4.31 -21.42
C ILE A 255 -7.13 -5.20 -20.63
N VAL A 256 -6.97 -5.27 -19.31
CA VAL A 256 -7.86 -6.07 -18.46
C VAL A 256 -9.29 -5.54 -18.52
N GLN A 257 -9.48 -4.23 -18.35
CA GLN A 257 -10.81 -3.60 -18.41
C GLN A 257 -11.49 -3.80 -19.78
N SER A 258 -10.73 -3.77 -20.88
CA SER A 258 -11.27 -3.99 -22.23
C SER A 258 -11.67 -5.45 -22.50
N ALA A 259 -11.23 -6.39 -21.70
CA ALA A 259 -11.58 -7.80 -21.81
C ALA A 259 -12.83 -8.18 -20.98
N ILE A 260 -13.39 -7.25 -20.22
CA ILE A 260 -14.60 -7.47 -19.43
C ILE A 260 -15.81 -7.26 -20.35
N ILE A 261 -16.69 -8.28 -20.40
CA ILE A 261 -17.89 -8.30 -21.25
C ILE A 261 -19.11 -8.01 -20.40
#